data_53d3d3bfe6b69d9758582a1921b296c0
#
_entry.id   53d3d3bfe6b69d9758582a1921b296c0
#
_cell.length_a   1.000
_cell.length_b   1.000
_cell.length_c   1.000
_cell.angle_alpha   90.00
_cell.angle_beta   90.00
_cell.angle_gamma   90.00
#
_symmetry.space_group_name_H-M   'P 1'
#
loop_
_entity.id
_entity.type
_entity.pdbx_description
1 polymer ?
#
loop_
_entity_poly.entity_id
_entity_poly.type
_entity_poly.pdbx_seq_one_letter_code
_entity_poly.pdbx_strand_id
1 'polypeptide(L)'
;MTCPFCDRKGLVINDQWKLIEDLYPVSQGHHLLVPTSHVSSLRELNYSWENLGDALELAITVLTNEGMTDFNIGVNNGVNAGQTIDHVHFHIIPRFAGDVDNPRGGVRGVIPSKKDY
;
A
#
# COMPACT_ATOMS: atom_id res chain seq x y z
N MET A 1 5.85 21.22 -10.38
CA MET A 1 6.37 19.92 -9.96
C MET A 1 5.24 18.90 -9.94
N THR A 2 5.43 17.76 -10.57
CA THR A 2 4.39 16.75 -10.68
C THR A 2 4.55 15.69 -9.59
N CYS A 3 3.43 15.27 -9.03
CA CYS A 3 3.40 14.17 -8.09
C CYS A 3 3.38 12.85 -8.89
N PRO A 4 4.27 11.89 -8.58
CA PRO A 4 4.31 10.65 -9.34
C PRO A 4 3.02 9.83 -9.25
N PHE A 5 2.21 10.03 -8.21
CA PHE A 5 0.95 9.30 -8.07
C PHE A 5 -0.25 10.04 -8.64
N CYS A 6 -0.23 11.38 -8.64
CA CYS A 6 -1.36 12.16 -9.18
C CYS A 6 -1.60 11.87 -10.65
N ASP A 7 -0.54 11.70 -11.43
CA ASP A 7 -0.62 11.51 -12.87
C ASP A 7 -0.76 10.04 -13.28
N ARG A 8 -0.55 9.10 -12.36
CA ARG A 8 -0.63 7.68 -12.66
C ARG A 8 -2.08 7.25 -12.83
N LYS A 9 -2.34 6.60 -13.95
CA LYS A 9 -3.63 5.94 -14.15
C LYS A 9 -3.58 4.55 -13.53
N GLY A 10 -4.69 4.17 -12.93
CA GLY A 10 -4.82 2.86 -12.32
C GLY A 10 -6.27 2.44 -12.31
N LEU A 11 -6.55 1.35 -11.60
CA LEU A 11 -7.92 0.92 -11.39
C LEU A 11 -8.57 1.85 -10.36
N VAL A 12 -9.52 2.66 -10.81
CA VAL A 12 -10.27 3.56 -9.93
C VAL A 12 -11.24 2.73 -9.10
N ILE A 13 -11.17 2.91 -7.79
CA ILE A 13 -12.04 2.23 -6.85
C ILE A 13 -12.84 3.31 -6.11
N ASN A 14 -14.15 3.27 -6.22
CA ASN A 14 -15.12 4.15 -5.56
C ASN A 14 -14.81 5.65 -5.65
N ASP A 15 -14.27 6.12 -6.76
CA ASP A 15 -13.98 7.52 -7.07
C ASP A 15 -12.94 8.21 -6.17
N GLN A 16 -12.66 7.69 -4.98
CA GLN A 16 -11.76 8.32 -4.02
C GLN A 16 -10.41 7.62 -3.89
N TRP A 17 -10.29 6.41 -4.40
CA TRP A 17 -9.08 5.60 -4.36
C TRP A 17 -8.79 5.00 -5.71
N LYS A 18 -7.51 4.80 -6.00
CA LYS A 18 -7.08 4.05 -7.17
C LYS A 18 -5.99 3.07 -6.79
N LEU A 19 -5.97 1.96 -7.50
CA LEU A 19 -4.98 0.90 -7.33
C LEU A 19 -4.00 0.98 -8.48
N ILE A 20 -2.71 1.13 -8.15
CA ILE A 20 -1.64 1.23 -9.15
C ILE A 20 -0.56 0.21 -8.81
N GLU A 21 0.19 -0.21 -9.83
CA GLU A 21 1.35 -1.07 -9.61
C GLU A 21 2.50 -0.23 -9.07
N ASP A 22 3.25 -0.79 -8.11
CA ASP A 22 4.49 -0.15 -7.66
C ASP A 22 5.53 -0.30 -8.78
N LEU A 23 6.19 0.80 -9.15
CA LEU A 23 7.22 0.79 -10.19
C LEU A 23 8.48 0.08 -9.75
N TYR A 24 8.67 -0.10 -8.45
CA TYR A 24 9.82 -0.79 -7.86
C TYR A 24 9.31 -1.91 -6.95
N PRO A 25 8.64 -2.92 -7.52
CA PRO A 25 7.96 -3.92 -6.70
C PRO A 25 8.96 -4.74 -5.88
N VAL A 26 8.63 -4.97 -4.61
CA VAL A 26 9.45 -5.85 -3.76
C VAL A 26 9.05 -7.31 -3.93
N SER A 27 7.88 -7.56 -4.51
CA SER A 27 7.41 -8.89 -4.86
C SER A 27 6.49 -8.78 -6.07
N GLN A 28 6.23 -9.91 -6.72
CA GLN A 28 5.28 -9.94 -7.83
C GLN A 28 3.90 -9.51 -7.34
N GLY A 29 3.30 -8.54 -8.04
CA GLY A 29 1.98 -8.06 -7.69
C GLY A 29 1.95 -6.97 -6.63
N HIS A 30 3.11 -6.42 -6.24
CA HIS A 30 3.16 -5.31 -5.29
C HIS A 30 2.41 -4.11 -5.87
N HIS A 31 1.35 -3.70 -5.20
CA HIS A 31 0.50 -2.59 -5.60
C HIS A 31 0.48 -1.51 -4.53
N LEU A 32 0.04 -0.34 -4.95
CA LEU A 32 -0.21 0.80 -4.07
C LEU A 32 -1.68 1.19 -4.20
N LEU A 33 -2.31 1.41 -3.06
CA LEU A 33 -3.65 1.99 -3.00
C LEU A 33 -3.46 3.45 -2.60
N VAL A 34 -3.87 4.36 -3.47
CA VAL A 34 -3.65 5.78 -3.28
C VAL A 34 -4.95 6.56 -3.42
N PRO A 35 -5.14 7.62 -2.63
CA PRO A 35 -6.29 8.49 -2.85
C PRO A 35 -6.16 9.18 -4.20
N THR A 36 -7.29 9.39 -4.87
CA THR A 36 -7.31 10.08 -6.18
C THR A 36 -6.97 11.56 -6.06
N SER A 37 -7.28 12.16 -4.90
CA SER A 37 -6.88 13.52 -4.59
C SER A 37 -5.47 13.54 -3.99
N HIS A 38 -4.73 14.62 -4.25
CA HIS A 38 -3.41 14.77 -3.66
C HIS A 38 -3.53 15.12 -2.18
N VAL A 39 -3.15 14.18 -1.31
CA VAL A 39 -3.07 14.40 0.13
C VAL A 39 -1.74 13.85 0.63
N SER A 40 -1.08 14.62 1.50
CA SER A 40 0.28 14.32 1.94
C SER A 40 0.33 13.45 3.19
N SER A 41 -0.72 13.45 3.99
CA SER A 41 -0.74 12.72 5.26
C SER A 41 -2.10 12.11 5.54
N LEU A 42 -2.09 11.10 6.41
CA LEU A 42 -3.33 10.42 6.81
C LEU A 42 -4.34 11.38 7.41
N ARG A 43 -3.89 12.42 8.12
CA ARG A 43 -4.80 13.39 8.74
C ARG A 43 -5.57 14.22 7.72
N GLU A 44 -5.09 14.28 6.48
CA GLU A 44 -5.70 15.06 5.42
C GLU A 44 -6.65 14.25 4.53
N LEU A 45 -6.86 12.97 4.82
CA LEU A 45 -7.70 12.10 3.99
C LEU A 45 -9.17 12.51 3.98
N ASN A 46 -9.66 13.11 5.07
CA ASN A 46 -11.04 13.61 5.14
C ASN A 46 -12.07 12.55 4.71
N TYR A 47 -12.83 12.83 3.66
CA TYR A 47 -13.86 11.91 3.17
C TYR A 47 -13.31 10.59 2.63
N SER A 48 -12.04 10.55 2.25
CA SER A 48 -11.44 9.32 1.75
C SER A 48 -11.35 8.23 2.82
N TRP A 49 -11.37 8.58 4.11
CA TRP A 49 -11.43 7.60 5.18
C TRP A 49 -12.65 6.69 5.09
N GLU A 50 -13.80 7.26 4.73
CA GLU A 50 -15.07 6.52 4.71
C GLU A 50 -15.04 5.36 3.72
N ASN A 51 -14.27 5.50 2.65
CA ASN A 51 -14.21 4.50 1.58
C ASN A 51 -12.96 3.64 1.63
N LEU A 52 -12.09 3.82 2.61
CA LEU A 52 -10.82 3.08 2.68
C LEU A 52 -11.04 1.57 2.83
N GLY A 53 -11.96 1.19 3.70
CA GLY A 53 -12.24 -0.23 3.92
C GLY A 53 -12.69 -0.94 2.65
N ASP A 54 -13.62 -0.33 1.93
CA ASP A 54 -14.10 -0.89 0.66
C ASP A 54 -13.00 -0.93 -0.38
N ALA A 55 -12.16 0.11 -0.44
CA ALA A 55 -11.04 0.17 -1.36
C ALA A 55 -10.03 -0.94 -1.09
N LEU A 56 -9.68 -1.16 0.17
CA LEU A 56 -8.78 -2.24 0.56
C LEU A 56 -9.37 -3.61 0.22
N GLU A 57 -10.63 -3.81 0.50
CA GLU A 57 -11.30 -5.08 0.20
C GLU A 57 -11.28 -5.38 -1.30
N LEU A 58 -11.58 -4.37 -2.12
CA LEU A 58 -11.56 -4.54 -3.57
C LEU A 58 -10.15 -4.81 -4.07
N ALA A 59 -9.15 -4.11 -3.56
CA ALA A 59 -7.76 -4.33 -3.93
C ALA A 59 -7.33 -5.75 -3.61
N ILE A 60 -7.64 -6.24 -2.41
CA ILE A 60 -7.34 -7.61 -2.00
C ILE A 60 -8.06 -8.61 -2.90
N THR A 61 -9.31 -8.33 -3.25
CA THR A 61 -10.10 -9.20 -4.13
C THR A 61 -9.45 -9.31 -5.52
N VAL A 62 -9.00 -8.18 -6.08
CA VAL A 62 -8.31 -8.19 -7.37
C VAL A 62 -7.09 -9.11 -7.32
N LEU A 63 -6.25 -8.96 -6.31
CA LEU A 63 -5.03 -9.75 -6.19
C LEU A 63 -5.32 -11.22 -5.85
N THR A 64 -6.33 -11.48 -5.03
CA THR A 64 -6.76 -12.85 -4.71
C THR A 64 -7.24 -13.58 -5.97
N ASN A 65 -7.96 -12.89 -6.84
CA ASN A 65 -8.42 -13.47 -8.11
C ASN A 65 -7.25 -13.78 -9.05
N GLU A 66 -6.10 -13.16 -8.84
CA GLU A 66 -4.88 -13.46 -9.58
C GLU A 66 -4.02 -14.55 -8.89
N GLY A 67 -4.53 -15.15 -7.83
CA GLY A 67 -3.88 -16.27 -7.15
C GLY A 67 -3.05 -15.90 -5.92
N MET A 68 -3.03 -14.63 -5.52
CA MET A 68 -2.27 -14.18 -4.36
C MET A 68 -3.12 -14.25 -3.11
N THR A 69 -2.59 -14.81 -2.03
CA THR A 69 -3.39 -15.07 -0.82
C THR A 69 -2.84 -14.44 0.46
N ASP A 70 -1.54 -14.18 0.50
CA ASP A 70 -0.88 -13.66 1.69
C ASP A 70 -0.36 -12.27 1.40
N PHE A 71 -0.57 -11.33 2.31
CA PHE A 71 -0.21 -9.93 2.08
C PHE A 71 0.36 -9.29 3.32
N ASN A 72 1.31 -8.36 3.11
CA ASN A 72 1.58 -7.31 4.07
C ASN A 72 0.96 -6.02 3.54
N ILE A 73 0.24 -5.32 4.40
CA ILE A 73 -0.41 -4.06 4.05
C ILE A 73 0.06 -3.01 5.05
N GLY A 74 0.49 -1.86 4.55
CA GLY A 74 0.97 -0.82 5.43
C GLY A 74 1.12 0.51 4.74
N VAL A 75 1.23 1.56 5.54
CA VAL A 75 1.39 2.92 5.08
C VAL A 75 2.51 3.58 5.87
N ASN A 76 3.36 4.32 5.17
CA ASN A 76 4.40 5.12 5.81
C ASN A 76 3.89 6.55 5.89
N ASN A 77 3.52 6.99 7.09
CA ASN A 77 3.01 8.33 7.31
C ASN A 77 4.04 9.17 8.05
N GLY A 78 4.63 10.10 7.35
CA GLY A 78 5.64 10.99 7.91
C GLY A 78 7.07 10.54 7.65
N VAL A 79 8.00 11.49 7.71
CA VAL A 79 9.42 11.27 7.40
C VAL A 79 10.04 10.20 8.30
N ASN A 80 9.74 10.24 9.59
CA ASN A 80 10.30 9.27 10.53
C ASN A 80 9.78 7.85 10.32
N ALA A 81 8.67 7.70 9.61
CA ALA A 81 8.12 6.39 9.24
C ALA A 81 8.59 5.93 7.85
N GLY A 82 9.42 6.74 7.17
CA GLY A 82 9.98 6.38 5.88
C GLY A 82 9.19 6.87 4.67
N GLN A 83 8.28 7.81 4.87
CA GLN A 83 7.54 8.38 3.73
C GLN A 83 8.48 9.20 2.85
N THR A 84 8.59 8.80 1.58
CA THR A 84 9.49 9.45 0.61
C THR A 84 8.74 10.19 -0.49
N ILE A 85 7.47 9.87 -0.71
CA ILE A 85 6.62 10.52 -1.70
C ILE A 85 5.50 11.24 -0.95
N ASP A 86 5.32 12.52 -1.24
CA ASP A 86 4.40 13.40 -0.52
C ASP A 86 2.96 13.25 -1.03
N HIS A 87 2.48 12.02 -1.02
CA HIS A 87 1.13 11.62 -1.38
C HIS A 87 0.86 10.30 -0.68
N VAL A 88 -0.16 10.24 0.14
CA VAL A 88 -0.50 9.03 0.92
C VAL A 88 -0.59 7.81 0.00
N HIS A 89 0.06 6.72 0.37
CA HIS A 89 -0.02 5.47 -0.36
C HIS A 89 0.08 4.28 0.58
N PHE A 90 -0.86 3.35 0.44
CA PHE A 90 -0.85 2.10 1.17
C PHE A 90 -0.19 1.05 0.30
N HIS A 91 0.86 0.43 0.81
CA HIS A 91 1.46 -0.73 0.15
C HIS A 91 0.58 -1.94 0.33
N ILE A 92 0.38 -2.69 -0.74
CA ILE A 92 -0.24 -4.01 -0.70
C ILE A 92 0.78 -4.95 -1.32
N ILE A 93 1.44 -5.72 -0.46
CA ILE A 93 2.60 -6.52 -0.85
C ILE A 93 2.23 -7.99 -0.74
N PRO A 94 2.04 -8.68 -1.88
CA PRO A 94 1.82 -10.12 -1.86
C PRO A 94 3.05 -10.83 -1.31
N ARG A 95 2.81 -11.82 -0.48
CA ARG A 95 3.88 -12.62 0.11
C ARG A 95 3.79 -14.05 -0.38
N PHE A 96 4.96 -14.66 -0.57
CA PHE A 96 5.07 -16.01 -1.13
C PHE A 96 5.96 -16.88 -0.24
N ALA A 97 5.69 -18.18 -0.23
CA ALA A 97 6.53 -19.11 0.52
C ALA A 97 7.98 -19.00 0.08
N GLY A 98 8.89 -18.81 1.01
CA GLY A 98 10.32 -18.75 0.73
C GLY A 98 10.83 -17.41 0.21
N ASP A 99 9.99 -16.39 0.13
CA ASP A 99 10.45 -15.07 -0.37
C ASP A 99 11.44 -14.40 0.60
N VAL A 100 11.36 -14.73 1.87
CA VAL A 100 12.38 -14.40 2.89
C VAL A 100 12.58 -15.63 3.78
N ASP A 101 13.72 -15.69 4.47
CA ASP A 101 14.04 -16.84 5.32
C ASP A 101 13.08 -16.98 6.49
N ASN A 102 12.80 -15.88 7.17
CA ASN A 102 11.92 -15.88 8.34
C ASN A 102 10.93 -14.71 8.26
N PRO A 103 9.68 -14.98 7.85
CA PRO A 103 8.68 -13.92 7.73
C PRO A 103 8.03 -13.54 9.06
N ARG A 104 8.35 -14.25 10.16
CA ARG A 104 7.73 -13.99 11.46
C ARG A 104 7.83 -12.52 11.85
N GLY A 105 6.74 -11.98 12.36
CA GLY A 105 6.66 -10.58 12.76
C GLY A 105 6.20 -9.65 11.65
N GLY A 106 6.48 -9.97 10.39
CA GLY A 106 5.98 -9.20 9.24
C GLY A 106 6.20 -7.71 9.37
N VAL A 107 5.11 -6.96 9.55
CA VAL A 107 5.11 -5.50 9.66
C VAL A 107 6.01 -4.98 10.79
N ARG A 108 6.22 -5.78 11.83
CA ARG A 108 7.14 -5.41 12.92
C ARG A 108 8.57 -5.19 12.43
N GLY A 109 8.89 -5.69 11.23
CA GLY A 109 10.21 -5.52 10.62
C GLY A 109 10.58 -4.07 10.32
N VAL A 110 9.66 -3.10 10.50
CA VAL A 110 9.98 -1.67 10.43
C VAL A 110 11.04 -1.28 11.47
N ILE A 111 11.12 -2.04 12.57
CA ILE A 111 12.23 -1.96 13.52
C ILE A 111 12.88 -3.34 13.51
N PRO A 112 13.92 -3.53 12.67
CA PRO A 112 14.45 -4.88 12.43
C PRO A 112 14.87 -5.63 13.70
N SER A 113 15.42 -4.93 14.69
CA SER A 113 15.85 -5.55 15.95
C SER A 113 14.69 -6.02 16.83
N LYS A 114 13.46 -5.60 16.52
CA LYS A 114 12.27 -5.92 17.30
C LYS A 114 11.28 -6.79 16.53
N LYS A 115 11.67 -7.24 15.36
CA LYS A 115 10.78 -7.99 14.49
C LYS A 115 10.36 -9.33 15.12
N ASP A 116 11.29 -10.05 15.68
CA ASP A 116 11.03 -11.38 16.26
C ASP A 116 10.52 -11.28 17.69
N TYR A 117 9.56 -12.12 18.02
CA TYR A 117 8.98 -12.18 19.36
C TYR A 117 8.45 -13.57 19.69
#